data_a57ab72a8f7042c12fd79981868296bd
#
_entry.id   a57ab72a8f7042c12fd79981868296bd
#
_cell.length_a   1.000
_cell.length_b   1.000
_cell.length_c   1.000
_cell.angle_alpha   90.00
_cell.angle_beta   90.00
_cell.angle_gamma   90.00
#
_symmetry.space_group_name_H-M   'P 1'
#
loop_
_entity.id
_entity.type
_entity.pdbx_description
1 polymer ?
#
loop_
_entity_poly.entity_id
_entity_poly.type
_entity_poly.pdbx_seq_one_letter_code
_entity_poly.pdbx_strand_id
1 'polypeptide(L)'
;YYQYWIGAKVAEGLERPKVEAEFKEHAAEELKHADWLADRIIQLGETPILDPDEWKKQAKCKYEAPSNPDTKVLVEQNLIAERCAIARYQQICDLCQGKDYETFRVSRKILKEELEHEQEMEDFQADFGYYK
;
A
#
# COMPACT_ATOMS: atom_id res chain seq x y z
N TYR A 1 -1.58 3.43 -3.87
CA TYR A 1 -0.75 4.05 -4.91
C TYR A 1 -0.71 5.57 -4.78
N TYR A 2 -1.87 6.24 -4.87
CA TYR A 2 -1.94 7.70 -4.88
C TYR A 2 -1.44 8.33 -3.58
N GLN A 3 -1.70 7.70 -2.44
CA GLN A 3 -1.22 8.20 -1.13
C GLN A 3 0.31 8.26 -1.08
N TYR A 4 1.01 7.23 -1.55
CA TYR A 4 2.46 7.23 -1.68
C TYR A 4 2.95 8.24 -2.72
N TRP A 5 2.35 8.22 -3.90
CA TRP A 5 2.77 9.09 -5.00
C TRP A 5 2.66 10.57 -4.65
N ILE A 6 1.51 11.00 -4.12
CA ILE A 6 1.32 12.42 -3.74
C ILE A 6 2.08 12.78 -2.46
N GLY A 7 2.19 11.84 -1.51
CA GLY A 7 3.00 12.00 -0.31
C GLY A 7 4.47 12.26 -0.64
N ALA A 8 5.03 11.54 -1.62
CA ALA A 8 6.39 11.78 -2.11
C ALA A 8 6.59 13.21 -2.63
N LYS A 9 5.56 13.80 -3.25
CA LYS A 9 5.63 15.17 -3.79
C LYS A 9 5.61 16.25 -2.74
N VAL A 10 4.80 16.06 -1.70
CA VAL A 10 4.56 17.08 -0.67
C VAL A 10 5.47 16.94 0.54
N ALA A 11 6.23 15.86 0.68
CA ALA A 11 7.08 15.58 1.82
C ALA A 11 8.04 16.75 2.13
N GLU A 12 8.15 17.10 3.42
CA GLU A 12 9.03 18.14 3.93
C GLU A 12 9.83 17.64 5.14
N GLY A 13 11.00 18.25 5.37
CA GLY A 13 11.88 17.95 6.50
C GLY A 13 13.23 17.37 6.09
N LEU A 14 14.08 17.11 7.08
CA LEU A 14 15.46 16.66 6.86
C LEU A 14 15.56 15.30 6.15
N GLU A 15 14.63 14.40 6.44
CA GLU A 15 14.59 13.05 5.88
C GLU A 15 13.82 12.99 4.54
N ARG A 16 13.35 14.12 4.02
CA ARG A 16 12.61 14.20 2.75
C ARG A 16 13.27 13.40 1.62
N PRO A 17 14.59 13.51 1.34
CA PRO A 17 15.18 12.82 0.20
C PRO A 17 15.02 11.30 0.27
N LYS A 18 15.15 10.71 1.46
CA LYS A 18 15.00 9.28 1.67
C LYS A 18 13.53 8.86 1.58
N VAL A 19 12.65 9.57 2.29
CA VAL A 19 11.21 9.29 2.30
C VAL A 19 10.61 9.45 0.90
N GLU A 20 11.00 10.49 0.16
CA GLU A 20 10.56 10.70 -1.22
C GLU A 20 10.97 9.54 -2.14
N ALA A 21 12.21 9.05 -2.03
CA ALA A 21 12.70 7.94 -2.83
C ALA A 21 11.91 6.65 -2.54
N GLU A 22 11.73 6.32 -1.28
CA GLU A 22 10.99 5.13 -0.84
C GLU A 22 9.52 5.18 -1.24
N PHE A 23 8.87 6.30 -1.02
CA PHE A 23 7.46 6.49 -1.39
C PHE A 23 7.24 6.37 -2.91
N LYS A 24 8.19 6.82 -3.72
CA LYS A 24 8.12 6.62 -5.19
C LYS A 24 8.24 5.15 -5.57
N GLU A 25 9.11 4.41 -4.91
CA GLU A 25 9.28 2.98 -5.13
C GLU A 25 8.01 2.22 -4.74
N HIS A 26 7.51 2.46 -3.53
CA HIS A 26 6.24 1.86 -3.08
C HIS A 26 5.07 2.22 -3.99
N ALA A 27 4.95 3.47 -4.44
CA ALA A 27 3.89 3.86 -5.39
C ALA A 27 3.95 3.04 -6.68
N ALA A 28 5.14 2.79 -7.22
CA ALA A 28 5.32 1.97 -8.41
C ALA A 28 4.92 0.50 -8.16
N GLU A 29 5.23 -0.03 -6.99
CA GLU A 29 4.85 -1.40 -6.59
C GLU A 29 3.33 -1.52 -6.38
N GLU A 30 2.70 -0.56 -5.73
CA GLU A 30 1.24 -0.52 -5.57
C GLU A 30 0.50 -0.50 -6.92
N LEU A 31 1.06 0.17 -7.92
CA LEU A 31 0.49 0.16 -9.27
C LEU A 31 0.59 -1.23 -9.90
N LYS A 32 1.67 -1.97 -9.67
CA LYS A 32 1.78 -3.38 -10.09
C LYS A 32 0.76 -4.27 -9.37
N HIS A 33 0.55 -4.05 -8.07
CA HIS A 33 -0.50 -4.77 -7.32
C HIS A 33 -1.88 -4.56 -7.95
N ALA A 34 -2.19 -3.33 -8.33
CA ALA A 34 -3.44 -3.01 -9.03
C ALA A 34 -3.56 -3.76 -10.35
N ASP A 35 -2.49 -3.82 -11.15
CA ASP A 35 -2.46 -4.57 -12.41
C ASP A 35 -2.72 -6.06 -12.19
N TRP A 36 -2.01 -6.70 -11.24
CA TRP A 36 -2.18 -8.13 -10.96
C TRP A 36 -3.60 -8.47 -10.48
N LEU A 37 -4.18 -7.61 -9.63
CA LEU A 37 -5.54 -7.80 -9.13
C LEU A 37 -6.59 -7.58 -10.24
N ALA A 38 -6.43 -6.56 -11.06
CA ALA A 38 -7.32 -6.31 -12.18
C ALA A 38 -7.29 -7.47 -13.19
N ASP A 39 -6.11 -7.96 -13.55
CA ASP A 39 -5.95 -9.13 -14.42
C ASP A 39 -6.63 -10.36 -13.83
N ARG A 40 -6.47 -10.57 -12.52
CA ARG A 40 -7.10 -11.73 -11.85
C ARG A 40 -8.63 -11.62 -11.82
N ILE A 41 -9.18 -10.43 -11.58
CA ILE A 41 -10.62 -10.18 -11.65
C ILE A 41 -11.18 -10.52 -13.04
N ILE A 42 -10.49 -10.09 -14.10
CA ILE A 42 -10.87 -10.43 -15.47
C ILE A 42 -10.82 -11.93 -15.73
N GLN A 43 -9.78 -12.62 -15.26
CA GLN A 43 -9.67 -14.09 -15.39
C GLN A 43 -10.81 -14.83 -14.68
N LEU A 44 -11.33 -14.27 -13.60
CA LEU A 44 -12.48 -14.82 -12.86
C LEU A 44 -13.84 -14.52 -13.55
N GLY A 45 -13.83 -13.81 -14.67
CA GLY A 45 -15.04 -13.44 -15.41
C GLY A 45 -15.77 -12.21 -14.90
N GLU A 46 -15.12 -11.45 -14.02
CA GLU A 46 -15.69 -10.25 -13.40
C GLU A 46 -15.06 -8.97 -14.01
N THR A 47 -15.66 -7.82 -13.70
CA THR A 47 -15.18 -6.52 -14.17
C THR A 47 -14.56 -5.75 -13.00
N PRO A 48 -13.32 -5.26 -13.14
CA PRO A 48 -12.74 -4.34 -12.15
C PRO A 48 -13.58 -3.06 -12.04
N ILE A 49 -13.39 -2.33 -10.93
CA ILE A 49 -14.08 -1.04 -10.73
C ILE A 49 -13.69 -0.07 -11.86
N LEU A 50 -14.70 0.38 -12.62
CA LEU A 50 -14.48 1.25 -13.80
C LEU A 50 -14.49 2.73 -13.45
N ASP A 51 -15.21 3.13 -12.41
CA ASP A 51 -15.38 4.52 -12.01
C ASP A 51 -14.50 4.85 -10.80
N PRO A 52 -13.52 5.75 -10.93
CA PRO A 52 -12.67 6.14 -9.81
C PRO A 52 -13.43 6.67 -8.59
N ASP A 53 -14.61 7.27 -8.77
CA ASP A 53 -15.45 7.75 -7.66
C ASP A 53 -15.96 6.60 -6.76
N GLU A 54 -15.99 5.37 -7.28
CA GLU A 54 -16.35 4.19 -6.50
C GLU A 54 -15.20 3.67 -5.62
N TRP A 55 -13.95 4.02 -5.88
CA TRP A 55 -12.80 3.53 -5.11
C TRP A 55 -12.93 3.81 -3.62
N LYS A 56 -13.20 5.06 -3.26
CA LYS A 56 -13.36 5.45 -1.85
C LYS A 56 -14.55 4.79 -1.16
N LYS A 57 -15.63 4.56 -1.89
CA LYS A 57 -16.84 3.92 -1.35
C LYS A 57 -16.63 2.44 -1.07
N GLN A 58 -15.89 1.76 -1.94
CA GLN A 58 -15.68 0.31 -1.86
C GLN A 58 -14.41 -0.08 -1.10
N ALA A 59 -13.44 0.82 -0.98
CA ALA A 59 -12.20 0.56 -0.26
C ALA A 59 -12.45 0.22 1.21
N LYS A 60 -11.84 -0.85 1.68
CA LYS A 60 -11.85 -1.25 3.09
C LYS A 60 -10.76 -0.56 3.91
N CYS A 61 -9.68 -0.15 3.24
CA CYS A 61 -8.63 0.65 3.83
C CYS A 61 -8.79 2.11 3.37
N LYS A 62 -8.83 3.03 4.32
CA LYS A 62 -9.10 4.43 4.00
C LYS A 62 -7.91 5.09 3.33
N TYR A 63 -8.18 5.84 2.28
CA TYR A 63 -7.25 6.85 1.79
C TYR A 63 -7.19 8.01 2.80
N GLU A 64 -5.98 8.40 3.18
CA GLU A 64 -5.74 9.55 4.03
C GLU A 64 -4.91 10.59 3.28
N ALA A 65 -5.48 11.76 3.04
CA ALA A 65 -4.79 12.83 2.34
C ALA A 65 -3.57 13.30 3.15
N PRO A 66 -2.38 13.43 2.52
CA PRO A 66 -1.17 13.86 3.21
C PRO A 66 -1.18 15.39 3.43
N SER A 67 -2.14 15.86 4.23
CA SER A 67 -2.35 17.30 4.51
C SER A 67 -1.28 17.90 5.42
N ASN A 68 -0.58 17.07 6.20
CA ASN A 68 0.62 17.47 6.94
C ASN A 68 1.85 16.91 6.21
N PRO A 69 2.73 17.76 5.64
CA PRO A 69 3.87 17.31 4.84
C PRO A 69 5.06 16.80 5.65
N ASP A 70 5.00 16.85 6.98
CA ASP A 70 6.07 16.32 7.84
C ASP A 70 6.30 14.83 7.56
N THR A 71 7.53 14.46 7.26
CA THR A 71 7.91 13.09 6.90
C THR A 71 7.53 12.05 7.95
N LYS A 72 7.56 12.42 9.25
CA LYS A 72 7.15 11.52 10.34
C LYS A 72 5.66 11.20 10.26
N VAL A 73 4.85 12.23 9.99
CA VAL A 73 3.39 12.07 9.86
C VAL A 73 3.06 11.23 8.62
N LEU A 74 3.72 11.51 7.49
CA LEU A 74 3.52 10.77 6.25
C LEU A 74 3.90 9.29 6.38
N VAL A 75 5.00 8.98 7.04
CA VAL A 75 5.42 7.60 7.31
C VAL A 75 4.41 6.89 8.21
N GLU A 76 3.92 7.54 9.26
CA GLU A 76 2.90 6.96 10.14
C GLU A 76 1.59 6.68 9.41
N GLN A 77 1.11 7.61 8.58
CA GLN A 77 -0.09 7.41 7.77
C GLN A 77 0.04 6.22 6.83
N ASN A 78 1.17 6.07 6.17
CA ASN A 78 1.41 4.95 5.27
C ASN A 78 1.59 3.63 6.03
N LEU A 79 2.24 3.62 7.19
CA LEU A 79 2.32 2.43 8.03
C LEU A 79 0.94 1.90 8.45
N ILE A 80 0.02 2.79 8.81
CA ILE A 80 -1.38 2.43 9.12
C ILE A 80 -2.06 1.82 7.88
N ALA A 81 -1.84 2.39 6.70
CA ALA A 81 -2.39 1.88 5.45
C ALA A 81 -1.83 0.49 5.11
N GLU A 82 -0.51 0.27 5.27
CA GLU A 82 0.12 -1.05 5.06
C GLU A 82 -0.47 -2.12 5.98
N ARG A 83 -0.62 -1.82 7.25
CA ARG A 83 -1.21 -2.76 8.21
C ARG A 83 -2.66 -3.13 7.86
N CYS A 84 -3.43 -2.17 7.35
CA CYS A 84 -4.76 -2.46 6.84
C CYS A 84 -4.70 -3.38 5.61
N ALA A 85 -3.81 -3.10 4.65
CA ALA A 85 -3.61 -3.92 3.45
C ALA A 85 -3.17 -5.35 3.81
N ILE A 86 -2.21 -5.50 4.71
CA ILE A 86 -1.74 -6.79 5.20
C ILE A 86 -2.91 -7.63 5.74
N ALA A 87 -3.75 -7.04 6.59
CA ALA A 87 -4.91 -7.72 7.14
C ALA A 87 -5.90 -8.16 6.03
N ARG A 88 -6.09 -7.34 5.00
CA ARG A 88 -6.95 -7.66 3.85
C ARG A 88 -6.38 -8.81 3.03
N TYR A 89 -5.09 -8.79 2.70
CA TYR A 89 -4.47 -9.86 1.91
C TYR A 89 -4.39 -11.17 2.67
N GLN A 90 -4.19 -11.15 3.99
CA GLN A 90 -4.31 -12.36 4.82
C GLN A 90 -5.72 -12.96 4.73
N GLN A 91 -6.76 -12.15 4.81
CA GLN A 91 -8.15 -12.62 4.67
C GLN A 91 -8.40 -13.26 3.29
N ILE A 92 -7.88 -12.68 2.23
CA ILE A 92 -8.01 -13.25 0.88
C ILE A 92 -7.26 -14.59 0.80
N CYS A 93 -6.04 -14.66 1.35
CA CYS A 93 -5.29 -15.91 1.42
C CYS A 93 -6.07 -17.01 2.14
N ASP A 94 -6.64 -16.70 3.30
CA ASP A 94 -7.42 -17.67 4.09
C ASP A 94 -8.66 -18.16 3.33
N LEU A 95 -9.33 -17.27 2.59
CA LEU A 95 -10.49 -17.64 1.76
C LEU A 95 -10.13 -18.56 0.60
N CYS A 96 -8.94 -18.38 0.01
CA CYS A 96 -8.53 -19.03 -1.24
C CYS A 96 -7.66 -20.26 -1.04
N GLN A 97 -7.02 -20.42 0.12
CA GLN A 97 -6.12 -21.53 0.39
C GLN A 97 -6.79 -22.89 0.17
N GLY A 98 -6.19 -23.72 -0.69
CA GLY A 98 -6.73 -25.03 -1.02
C GLY A 98 -7.97 -25.03 -1.91
N LYS A 99 -8.43 -23.86 -2.38
CA LYS A 99 -9.63 -23.70 -3.21
C LYS A 99 -9.33 -23.01 -4.53
N ASP A 100 -8.74 -21.80 -4.49
CA ASP A 100 -8.35 -21.02 -5.66
C ASP A 100 -6.85 -20.71 -5.56
N TYR A 101 -6.04 -21.58 -6.16
CA TYR A 101 -4.58 -21.50 -6.06
C TYR A 101 -4.00 -20.23 -6.70
N GLU A 102 -4.58 -19.74 -7.79
CA GLU A 102 -4.07 -18.53 -8.46
C GLU A 102 -4.41 -17.24 -7.72
N THR A 103 -5.62 -17.11 -7.20
CA THR A 103 -5.94 -15.96 -6.32
C THR A 103 -5.11 -16.02 -5.03
N PHE A 104 -4.90 -17.22 -4.48
CA PHE A 104 -4.02 -17.42 -3.33
C PHE A 104 -2.57 -17.01 -3.65
N ARG A 105 -2.03 -17.42 -4.81
CA ARG A 105 -0.67 -17.06 -5.23
C ARG A 105 -0.49 -15.56 -5.38
N VAL A 106 -1.39 -14.89 -6.09
CA VAL A 106 -1.35 -13.43 -6.29
C VAL A 106 -1.44 -12.70 -4.96
N SER A 107 -2.38 -13.10 -4.11
CA SER A 107 -2.57 -12.47 -2.79
C SER A 107 -1.38 -12.66 -1.87
N ARG A 108 -0.75 -13.85 -1.88
CA ARG A 108 0.47 -14.09 -1.12
C ARG A 108 1.66 -13.29 -1.62
N LYS A 109 1.78 -13.13 -2.94
CA LYS A 109 2.84 -12.31 -3.54
C LYS A 109 2.72 -10.86 -3.08
N ILE A 110 1.52 -10.31 -3.12
CA ILE A 110 1.27 -8.94 -2.65
C ILE A 110 1.49 -8.86 -1.14
N LEU A 111 0.95 -9.80 -0.36
CA LEU A 111 1.13 -9.83 1.09
C LEU A 111 2.61 -9.77 1.50
N LYS A 112 3.48 -10.50 0.77
CA LYS A 112 4.93 -10.45 1.02
C LYS A 112 5.48 -9.03 0.83
N GLU A 113 5.11 -8.36 -0.24
CA GLU A 113 5.57 -6.99 -0.53
C GLU A 113 5.00 -5.97 0.47
N GLU A 114 3.73 -6.10 0.87
CA GLU A 114 3.14 -5.25 1.93
C GLU A 114 3.85 -5.40 3.28
N LEU A 115 4.30 -6.62 3.63
CA LEU A 115 5.09 -6.85 4.84
C LEU A 115 6.50 -6.22 4.74
N GLU A 116 7.08 -6.19 3.55
CA GLU A 116 8.33 -5.47 3.29
C GLU A 116 8.13 -3.96 3.44
N HIS A 117 7.06 -3.40 2.86
CA HIS A 117 6.70 -1.98 3.02
C HIS A 117 6.46 -1.63 4.50
N GLU A 118 5.75 -2.47 5.25
CA GLU A 118 5.55 -2.27 6.69
C GLU A 118 6.89 -2.14 7.42
N GLN A 119 7.81 -3.07 7.16
CA GLN A 119 9.13 -3.07 7.79
C GLN A 119 9.91 -1.79 7.46
N GLU A 120 9.89 -1.35 6.22
CA GLU A 120 10.58 -0.14 5.77
C GLU A 120 10.00 1.12 6.43
N MET A 121 8.68 1.19 6.61
CA MET A 121 8.04 2.28 7.34
C MET A 121 8.40 2.26 8.83
N GLU A 122 8.50 1.08 9.45
CA GLU A 122 8.95 0.92 10.83
C GLU A 122 10.42 1.33 11.00
N ASP A 123 11.27 1.01 10.04
CA ASP A 123 12.68 1.41 10.03
C ASP A 123 12.81 2.95 9.99
N PHE A 124 12.01 3.64 9.17
CA PHE A 124 11.94 5.11 9.21
C PHE A 124 11.49 5.65 10.57
N GLN A 125 10.49 5.04 11.20
CA GLN A 125 10.05 5.47 12.53
C GLN A 125 11.17 5.31 13.56
N ALA A 126 11.94 4.22 13.50
CA ALA A 126 13.09 4.01 14.36
C ALA A 126 14.16 5.08 14.13
N ASP A 127 14.50 5.38 12.88
CA ASP A 127 15.47 6.41 12.51
C ASP A 127 15.05 7.78 13.05
N PHE A 128 13.79 8.18 12.93
CA PHE A 128 13.28 9.43 13.50
C PHE A 128 13.43 9.52 15.02
N GLY A 129 13.48 8.38 15.72
CA GLY A 129 13.71 8.31 17.16
C GLY A 129 15.14 8.66 17.58
N TYR A 130 16.11 8.47 16.68
CA TYR A 130 17.53 8.76 16.97
C TYR A 130 17.90 10.25 16.82
N TYR A 131 17.11 11.03 16.11
CA TYR A 131 17.34 12.46 15.88
C TYR A 131 16.57 13.36 16.87
N LYS A 132 16.56 12.98 18.13
CA LYS A 132 15.99 13.82 19.21
C LYS A 132 16.98 14.83 19.74
#